data_3c2e97a5c32936e7cfae0e347913c0a3
#
_entry.id   3c2e97a5c32936e7cfae0e347913c0a3
#
_cell.length_a   1.000
_cell.length_b   1.000
_cell.length_c   1.000
_cell.angle_alpha   90.00
_cell.angle_beta   90.00
_cell.angle_gamma   90.00
#
_symmetry.space_group_name_H-M   'P 1'
#
loop_
_entity.id
_entity.type
_entity.pdbx_description
1 polymer ?
#
loop_
_entity_poly.entity_id
_entity_poly.type
_entity_poly.pdbx_seq_one_letter_code
_entity_poly.pdbx_strand_id
1 'polypeptide(L)'
;MISVESLTKTYGGFTAVDDVTFTAATGRVTGFLGPNGAGKSTTLRILVGLTPATAGTATIDGRRFTDLPNPGREVGVLLDASAQHAGRTGREILTVAQRTMGLPTSRVQEMLDLVSLTDDEADRRVRNYSLGMRQRLGIATALLGDPHVLILDEPANGLDPAGIRWMRDLLRGYADRGGTVLLSSHLLHEIEVIADDLVVIGNGRIVAQGTKSELLASVGTVVRSRDDVALGRALQAADIDHTVRPDGGIHTDAGTDRVGEVALAAGLVLTELRHADGAGLEEMFLELTADTQREGVAA
;
A
#
# COMPACT_ATOMS: atom_id res chain seq x y z
N MET A 1 6.11 11.60 -9.46
CA MET A 1 6.24 10.17 -9.83
C MET A 1 7.47 9.57 -9.13
N ILE A 2 7.35 8.36 -8.60
CA ILE A 2 8.48 7.60 -8.05
C ILE A 2 8.92 6.57 -9.11
N SER A 3 10.23 6.42 -9.35
CA SER A 3 10.80 5.37 -10.20
C SER A 3 11.90 4.64 -9.46
N VAL A 4 11.82 3.31 -9.47
CA VAL A 4 12.83 2.39 -8.93
C VAL A 4 13.26 1.48 -10.07
N GLU A 5 14.57 1.42 -10.36
CA GLU A 5 15.12 0.71 -11.51
C GLU A 5 16.27 -0.20 -11.08
N SER A 6 16.11 -1.51 -11.29
CA SER A 6 17.08 -2.57 -10.99
C SER A 6 17.72 -2.42 -9.60
N LEU A 7 16.89 -2.03 -8.61
CA LEU A 7 17.38 -1.72 -7.28
C LEU A 7 17.84 -2.98 -6.56
N THR A 8 19.07 -2.96 -6.10
CA THR A 8 19.67 -4.07 -5.33
C THR A 8 20.29 -3.56 -4.04
N LYS A 9 20.06 -4.28 -2.94
CA LYS A 9 20.70 -4.04 -1.65
C LYS A 9 21.17 -5.32 -1.00
N THR A 10 22.48 -5.39 -0.78
CA THR A 10 23.13 -6.49 -0.09
C THR A 10 23.77 -6.01 1.21
N TYR A 11 23.61 -6.78 2.28
CA TYR A 11 24.25 -6.60 3.58
C TYR A 11 25.12 -7.82 3.87
N GLY A 12 26.43 -7.68 3.75
CA GLY A 12 27.33 -8.83 3.87
C GLY A 12 26.98 -9.92 2.85
N GLY A 13 26.62 -11.10 3.34
CA GLY A 13 26.20 -12.24 2.48
C GLY A 13 24.71 -12.33 2.19
N PHE A 14 23.89 -11.36 2.67
CA PHE A 14 22.45 -11.37 2.56
C PHE A 14 21.93 -10.29 1.61
N THR A 15 21.18 -10.68 0.58
CA THR A 15 20.52 -9.75 -0.35
C THR A 15 19.11 -9.48 0.14
N ALA A 16 18.89 -8.23 0.59
CA ALA A 16 17.61 -7.79 1.12
C ALA A 16 16.64 -7.28 0.04
N VAL A 17 17.20 -6.74 -1.05
CA VAL A 17 16.47 -6.27 -2.24
C VAL A 17 17.29 -6.72 -3.44
N ASP A 18 16.65 -7.34 -4.42
CA ASP A 18 17.31 -8.00 -5.55
C ASP A 18 16.60 -7.67 -6.86
N ASP A 19 17.20 -6.79 -7.65
CA ASP A 19 16.73 -6.35 -8.98
C ASP A 19 15.27 -5.85 -8.99
N VAL A 20 14.91 -5.02 -8.01
CA VAL A 20 13.55 -4.48 -7.87
C VAL A 20 13.35 -3.32 -8.84
N THR A 21 12.31 -3.42 -9.67
CA THR A 21 11.91 -2.37 -10.64
C THR A 21 10.40 -2.13 -10.56
N PHE A 22 9.99 -0.90 -10.24
CA PHE A 22 8.59 -0.47 -10.26
C PHE A 22 8.45 1.05 -10.34
N THR A 23 7.24 1.52 -10.60
CA THR A 23 6.89 2.94 -10.57
C THR A 23 5.66 3.19 -9.70
N ALA A 24 5.62 4.35 -9.02
CA ALA A 24 4.40 4.88 -8.41
C ALA A 24 4.00 6.16 -9.16
N ALA A 25 2.85 6.08 -9.83
CA ALA A 25 2.39 7.12 -10.74
C ALA A 25 1.80 8.33 -10.00
N THR A 26 1.86 9.50 -10.63
CA THR A 26 1.25 10.73 -10.13
C THR A 26 -0.28 10.60 -10.14
N GLY A 27 -0.95 11.13 -9.11
CA GLY A 27 -2.40 11.08 -8.95
C GLY A 27 -2.92 9.69 -8.54
N ARG A 28 -2.05 8.79 -8.10
CA ARG A 28 -2.41 7.42 -7.74
C ARG A 28 -1.89 7.01 -6.38
N VAL A 29 -2.56 6.06 -5.78
CA VAL A 29 -2.13 5.37 -4.56
C VAL A 29 -1.55 4.01 -4.96
N THR A 30 -0.26 3.83 -4.75
CA THR A 30 0.44 2.56 -4.98
C THR A 30 0.67 1.83 -3.66
N GLY A 31 0.07 0.65 -3.50
CA GLY A 31 0.30 -0.25 -2.38
C GLY A 31 1.56 -1.09 -2.61
N PHE A 32 2.52 -1.02 -1.69
CA PHE A 32 3.75 -1.82 -1.72
C PHE A 32 3.65 -2.94 -0.68
N LEU A 33 3.32 -4.14 -1.13
CA LEU A 33 2.91 -5.28 -0.32
C LEU A 33 4.00 -6.34 -0.24
N GLY A 34 4.06 -7.06 0.86
CA GLY A 34 4.98 -8.18 1.03
C GLY A 34 5.02 -8.65 2.49
N PRO A 35 5.44 -9.89 2.77
CA PRO A 35 5.61 -10.38 4.13
C PRO A 35 6.69 -9.60 4.89
N ASN A 36 6.74 -9.80 6.20
CA ASN A 36 7.81 -9.21 7.00
C ASN A 36 9.17 -9.76 6.54
N GLY A 37 10.14 -8.86 6.39
CA GLY A 37 11.47 -9.23 5.89
C GLY A 37 11.58 -9.33 4.36
N ALA A 38 10.52 -9.11 3.59
CA ALA A 38 10.54 -9.18 2.12
C ALA A 38 11.35 -8.07 1.43
N GLY A 39 11.78 -7.04 2.16
CA GLY A 39 12.57 -5.93 1.57
C GLY A 39 11.84 -4.58 1.51
N LYS A 40 10.56 -4.48 1.90
CA LYS A 40 9.75 -3.25 1.83
C LYS A 40 10.46 -2.04 2.46
N SER A 41 10.67 -2.08 3.78
CA SER A 41 11.30 -0.96 4.50
C SER A 41 12.72 -0.68 4.03
N THR A 42 13.46 -1.69 3.54
CA THR A 42 14.79 -1.47 2.93
C THR A 42 14.67 -0.65 1.65
N THR A 43 13.72 -0.99 0.78
CA THR A 43 13.44 -0.25 -0.46
C THR A 43 13.03 1.19 -0.16
N LEU A 44 12.08 1.39 0.78
CA LEU A 44 11.65 2.73 1.17
C LEU A 44 12.80 3.56 1.78
N ARG A 45 13.67 2.95 2.60
CA ARG A 45 14.86 3.61 3.16
C ARG A 45 15.88 4.04 2.10
N ILE A 46 16.04 3.24 1.04
CA ILE A 46 16.90 3.62 -0.08
C ILE A 46 16.28 4.79 -0.84
N LEU A 47 14.99 4.73 -1.11
CA LEU A 47 14.25 5.76 -1.85
C LEU A 47 14.39 7.15 -1.19
N VAL A 48 14.40 7.20 0.15
CA VAL A 48 14.57 8.45 0.91
C VAL A 48 16.01 8.71 1.36
N GLY A 49 16.99 8.03 0.78
CA GLY A 49 18.41 8.29 1.00
C GLY A 49 18.96 7.90 2.37
N LEU A 50 18.21 7.17 3.21
CA LEU A 50 18.68 6.69 4.52
C LEU A 50 19.61 5.48 4.43
N THR A 51 19.61 4.80 3.29
CA THR A 51 20.45 3.63 3.02
C THR A 51 20.93 3.70 1.58
N PRO A 52 22.24 3.57 1.30
CA PRO A 52 22.72 3.54 -0.08
C PRO A 52 22.33 2.20 -0.74
N ALA A 53 21.95 2.26 -2.00
CA ALA A 53 21.79 1.06 -2.84
C ALA A 53 23.15 0.40 -3.08
N THR A 54 23.17 -0.92 -3.31
CA THR A 54 24.34 -1.64 -3.80
C THR A 54 24.45 -1.50 -5.34
N ALA A 55 23.28 -1.55 -6.02
CA ALA A 55 23.17 -1.30 -7.46
C ALA A 55 21.77 -0.74 -7.79
N GLY A 56 21.60 -0.24 -9.00
CA GLY A 56 20.33 0.34 -9.44
C GLY A 56 20.10 1.76 -8.92
N THR A 57 18.90 2.30 -9.18
CA THR A 57 18.53 3.67 -8.84
C THR A 57 17.12 3.75 -8.25
N ALA A 58 16.92 4.76 -7.41
CA ALA A 58 15.60 5.13 -6.90
C ALA A 58 15.48 6.65 -6.97
N THR A 59 14.48 7.15 -7.67
CA THR A 59 14.31 8.57 -7.98
C THR A 59 12.88 9.05 -7.74
N ILE A 60 12.76 10.33 -7.47
CA ILE A 60 11.52 11.09 -7.36
C ILE A 60 11.59 12.18 -8.42
N ASP A 61 10.68 12.13 -9.40
CA ASP A 61 10.69 13.01 -10.58
C ASP A 61 12.08 13.08 -11.26
N GLY A 62 12.74 11.92 -11.39
CA GLY A 62 14.04 11.76 -12.02
C GLY A 62 15.24 12.20 -11.17
N ARG A 63 15.04 12.67 -9.92
CA ARG A 63 16.12 13.09 -9.00
C ARG A 63 16.19 12.16 -7.79
N ARG A 64 17.39 11.94 -7.26
CA ARG A 64 17.55 11.26 -5.98
C ARG A 64 17.02 12.15 -4.85
N PHE A 65 16.45 11.55 -3.82
CA PHE A 65 15.99 12.29 -2.63
C PHE A 65 17.09 13.18 -2.02
N THR A 66 18.31 12.70 -1.99
CA THR A 66 19.47 13.41 -1.46
C THR A 66 19.89 14.63 -2.30
N ASP A 67 19.46 14.70 -3.55
CA ASP A 67 19.78 15.78 -4.48
C ASP A 67 18.70 16.89 -4.47
N LEU A 68 17.62 16.70 -3.69
CA LEU A 68 16.57 17.68 -3.54
C LEU A 68 17.03 18.81 -2.59
N PRO A 69 16.89 20.09 -2.97
CA PRO A 69 17.36 21.21 -2.15
C PRO A 69 16.65 21.30 -0.79
N ASN A 70 15.36 20.98 -0.77
CA ASN A 70 14.53 20.97 0.44
C ASN A 70 13.56 19.79 0.37
N PRO A 71 14.07 18.55 0.62
CA PRO A 71 13.31 17.35 0.35
C PRO A 71 11.97 17.29 1.11
N GLY A 72 11.89 17.84 2.32
CA GLY A 72 10.64 17.85 3.10
C GLY A 72 9.52 18.72 2.50
N ARG A 73 9.81 19.58 1.54
CA ARG A 73 8.79 20.33 0.76
C ARG A 73 8.36 19.63 -0.51
N GLU A 74 9.10 18.62 -0.94
CA GLU A 74 8.81 17.88 -2.16
C GLU A 74 8.28 16.48 -1.83
N VAL A 75 8.77 15.89 -0.73
CA VAL A 75 8.47 14.51 -0.34
C VAL A 75 8.12 14.43 1.16
N GLY A 76 6.93 13.99 1.46
CA GLY A 76 6.50 13.65 2.82
C GLY A 76 6.86 12.20 3.15
N VAL A 77 7.51 11.98 4.27
CA VAL A 77 8.03 10.66 4.64
C VAL A 77 7.58 10.27 6.04
N LEU A 78 7.03 9.06 6.15
CA LEU A 78 6.77 8.37 7.42
C LEU A 78 7.26 6.94 7.31
N LEU A 79 8.41 6.61 7.91
CA LEU A 79 8.95 5.25 7.93
C LEU A 79 8.78 4.56 9.27
N ASP A 80 8.77 5.32 10.36
CA ASP A 80 8.62 4.78 11.71
C ASP A 80 8.02 5.85 12.62
N ALA A 81 6.78 5.66 13.03
CA ALA A 81 6.11 6.56 13.96
C ALA A 81 6.73 6.55 15.37
N SER A 82 7.50 5.52 15.73
CA SER A 82 8.19 5.41 17.01
C SER A 82 9.53 6.17 17.05
N ALA A 83 10.08 6.52 15.89
CA ALA A 83 11.38 7.21 15.78
C ALA A 83 11.34 8.68 16.23
N GLN A 84 10.19 9.19 16.63
CA GLN A 84 10.02 10.55 17.11
C GLN A 84 10.70 10.76 18.48
N HIS A 85 11.24 11.98 18.71
CA HIS A 85 11.98 12.27 19.93
C HIS A 85 11.06 12.26 21.17
N ALA A 86 11.18 11.23 21.99
CA ALA A 86 10.31 10.96 23.15
C ALA A 86 10.22 12.11 24.20
N GLY A 87 11.26 12.92 24.29
CA GLY A 87 11.36 14.03 25.27
C GLY A 87 10.71 15.34 24.79
N ARG A 88 10.38 15.48 23.50
CA ARG A 88 9.71 16.66 22.95
C ARG A 88 8.20 16.49 22.95
N THR A 89 7.48 17.62 22.84
CA THR A 89 6.03 17.63 22.59
C THR A 89 5.77 17.45 21.08
N GLY A 90 4.54 17.07 20.71
CA GLY A 90 4.14 16.96 19.30
C GLY A 90 4.28 18.31 18.59
N ARG A 91 3.84 19.40 19.24
CA ARG A 91 3.98 20.77 18.73
C ARG A 91 5.44 21.16 18.51
N GLU A 92 6.35 20.81 19.44
CA GLU A 92 7.78 21.08 19.28
C GLU A 92 8.38 20.33 18.09
N ILE A 93 7.99 19.05 17.86
CA ILE A 93 8.45 18.26 16.72
C ILE A 93 8.05 18.94 15.42
N LEU A 94 6.77 19.29 15.27
CA LEU A 94 6.29 19.99 14.06
C LEU A 94 6.96 21.35 13.90
N THR A 95 7.18 22.08 14.99
CA THR A 95 7.85 23.40 14.95
C THR A 95 9.31 23.28 14.48
N VAL A 96 10.04 22.24 14.92
CA VAL A 96 11.41 22.01 14.45
C VAL A 96 11.40 21.68 12.95
N ALA A 97 10.53 20.82 12.51
CA ALA A 97 10.40 20.46 11.09
C ALA A 97 9.99 21.70 10.26
N GLN A 98 8.99 22.47 10.72
CA GLN A 98 8.53 23.72 10.08
C GLN A 98 9.68 24.71 9.87
N ARG A 99 10.51 24.93 10.91
CA ARG A 99 11.67 25.84 10.82
C ARG A 99 12.74 25.31 9.87
N THR A 100 13.00 24.01 9.91
CA THR A 100 13.98 23.36 9.01
C THR A 100 13.58 23.50 7.55
N MET A 101 12.28 23.40 7.25
CA MET A 101 11.74 23.54 5.89
C MET A 101 11.51 25.00 5.47
N GLY A 102 11.65 25.97 6.39
CA GLY A 102 11.39 27.38 6.11
C GLY A 102 9.93 27.69 5.82
N LEU A 103 9.00 27.07 6.57
CA LEU A 103 7.55 27.22 6.37
C LEU A 103 6.96 28.31 7.30
N PRO A 104 5.76 28.84 6.98
CA PRO A 104 5.03 29.72 7.90
C PRO A 104 4.69 29.01 9.23
N THR A 105 4.65 29.75 10.32
CA THR A 105 4.35 29.20 11.66
C THR A 105 2.92 28.64 11.77
N SER A 106 1.97 29.17 10.98
CA SER A 106 0.58 28.67 10.92
C SER A 106 0.50 27.19 10.51
N ARG A 107 1.46 26.69 9.71
CA ARG A 107 1.47 25.31 9.25
C ARG A 107 1.46 24.28 10.39
N VAL A 108 2.05 24.60 11.53
CA VAL A 108 2.05 23.71 12.69
C VAL A 108 0.63 23.46 13.18
N GLN A 109 -0.16 24.54 13.37
CA GLN A 109 -1.54 24.38 13.83
C GLN A 109 -2.42 23.73 12.76
N GLU A 110 -2.28 24.14 11.51
CA GLU A 110 -2.99 23.51 10.39
C GLU A 110 -2.80 21.98 10.35
N MET A 111 -1.58 21.50 10.61
CA MET A 111 -1.30 20.06 10.63
C MET A 111 -1.85 19.36 11.88
N LEU A 112 -1.80 20.00 13.04
CA LEU A 112 -2.41 19.47 14.26
C LEU A 112 -3.92 19.30 14.09
N ASP A 113 -4.58 20.31 13.53
CA ASP A 113 -6.02 20.28 13.25
C ASP A 113 -6.37 19.17 12.23
N LEU A 114 -5.57 19.07 11.14
CA LEU A 114 -5.75 18.06 10.10
C LEU A 114 -5.72 16.64 10.64
N VAL A 115 -4.79 16.35 11.57
CA VAL A 115 -4.66 15.01 12.15
C VAL A 115 -5.47 14.83 13.44
N SER A 116 -6.27 15.82 13.81
CA SER A 116 -7.13 15.80 15.01
C SER A 116 -6.35 15.53 16.31
N LEU A 117 -5.19 16.17 16.45
CA LEU A 117 -4.48 16.26 17.72
C LEU A 117 -4.86 17.58 18.40
N THR A 118 -5.54 17.51 19.54
CA THR A 118 -5.93 18.68 20.32
C THR A 118 -4.71 19.44 20.86
N ASP A 119 -4.86 20.70 21.24
CA ASP A 119 -3.78 21.49 21.82
C ASP A 119 -3.18 20.81 23.06
N ASP A 120 -4.01 20.27 23.94
CA ASP A 120 -3.57 19.54 25.13
C ASP A 120 -2.75 18.30 24.78
N GLU A 121 -3.13 17.58 23.72
CA GLU A 121 -2.39 16.44 23.22
C GLU A 121 -1.09 16.88 22.54
N ALA A 122 -1.13 17.92 21.72
CA ALA A 122 0.03 18.46 21.03
C ALA A 122 1.12 18.95 22.00
N ASP A 123 0.73 19.42 23.17
CA ASP A 123 1.64 19.93 24.20
C ASP A 123 2.10 18.84 25.20
N ARG A 124 1.62 17.60 25.09
CA ARG A 124 2.17 16.44 25.79
C ARG A 124 3.48 15.98 25.16
N ARG A 125 4.37 15.43 25.97
CA ARG A 125 5.59 14.78 25.49
C ARG A 125 5.26 13.49 24.75
N VAL A 126 5.91 13.24 23.62
CA VAL A 126 5.67 12.08 22.74
C VAL A 126 5.87 10.73 23.43
N ARG A 127 6.70 10.65 24.47
CA ARG A 127 6.79 9.43 25.30
C ARG A 127 5.44 8.99 25.89
N ASN A 128 4.52 9.93 26.11
CA ASN A 128 3.18 9.70 26.66
C ASN A 128 2.10 9.54 25.58
N TYR A 129 2.47 9.51 24.28
CA TYR A 129 1.57 9.30 23.20
C TYR A 129 1.22 7.82 23.03
N SER A 130 -0.04 7.53 22.74
CA SER A 130 -0.42 6.22 22.20
C SER A 130 0.24 6.00 20.83
N LEU A 131 0.25 4.74 20.35
CA LEU A 131 0.77 4.45 19.01
C LEU A 131 -0.01 5.23 17.95
N GLY A 132 -1.35 5.29 18.04
CA GLY A 132 -2.18 6.06 17.12
C GLY A 132 -1.88 7.57 17.13
N MET A 133 -1.62 8.17 18.31
CA MET A 133 -1.19 9.58 18.38
C MET A 133 0.18 9.81 17.71
N ARG A 134 1.12 8.88 17.88
CA ARG A 134 2.43 8.94 17.20
C ARG A 134 2.27 8.82 15.68
N GLN A 135 1.37 7.95 15.23
CA GLN A 135 1.06 7.78 13.82
C GLN A 135 0.47 9.06 13.22
N ARG A 136 -0.53 9.65 13.89
CA ARG A 136 -1.11 10.94 13.49
C ARG A 136 -0.06 12.05 13.42
N LEU A 137 0.83 12.15 14.41
CA LEU A 137 1.94 13.10 14.40
C LEU A 137 2.93 12.85 13.26
N GLY A 138 3.21 11.59 12.95
CA GLY A 138 4.05 11.19 11.82
C GLY A 138 3.45 11.61 10.48
N ILE A 139 2.14 11.37 10.28
CA ILE A 139 1.39 11.82 9.10
C ILE A 139 1.40 13.36 9.01
N ALA A 140 1.17 14.08 10.13
CA ALA A 140 1.26 15.53 10.19
C ALA A 140 2.64 16.04 9.75
N THR A 141 3.70 15.37 10.22
CA THR A 141 5.08 15.72 9.85
C THR A 141 5.34 15.49 8.36
N ALA A 142 4.84 14.39 7.80
CA ALA A 142 4.96 14.08 6.38
C ALA A 142 4.23 15.11 5.50
N LEU A 143 3.07 15.60 5.93
CA LEU A 143 2.27 16.58 5.18
C LEU A 143 2.66 18.03 5.42
N LEU A 144 3.55 18.31 6.38
CA LEU A 144 3.87 19.66 6.83
C LEU A 144 4.37 20.56 5.70
N GLY A 145 5.22 20.02 4.82
CA GLY A 145 5.83 20.74 3.71
C GLY A 145 4.92 20.97 2.50
N ASP A 146 3.67 20.49 2.54
CA ASP A 146 2.76 20.41 1.39
C ASP A 146 3.41 19.71 0.20
N PRO A 147 3.99 18.53 0.41
CA PRO A 147 4.74 17.80 -0.62
C PRO A 147 3.80 17.33 -1.73
N HIS A 148 4.36 16.96 -2.89
CA HIS A 148 3.62 16.33 -3.99
C HIS A 148 3.82 14.81 -4.04
N VAL A 149 4.68 14.25 -3.19
CA VAL A 149 4.91 12.81 -3.04
C VAL A 149 4.83 12.42 -1.56
N LEU A 150 4.13 11.34 -1.25
CA LEU A 150 4.08 10.73 0.08
C LEU A 150 4.65 9.31 0.04
N ILE A 151 5.56 9.01 0.97
CA ILE A 151 6.17 7.69 1.19
C ILE A 151 5.89 7.29 2.63
N LEU A 152 5.03 6.28 2.81
CA LEU A 152 4.50 5.90 4.11
C LEU A 152 4.73 4.41 4.37
N ASP A 153 5.45 4.08 5.44
CA ASP A 153 5.66 2.69 5.87
C ASP A 153 4.65 2.38 6.99
N GLU A 154 3.74 1.45 6.72
CA GLU A 154 2.71 0.98 7.65
C GLU A 154 1.88 2.11 8.31
N PRO A 155 1.29 3.06 7.55
CA PRO A 155 0.65 4.25 8.13
C PRO A 155 -0.62 3.96 8.94
N ALA A 156 -1.25 2.80 8.77
CA ALA A 156 -2.44 2.36 9.51
C ALA A 156 -2.12 1.79 10.91
N ASN A 157 -0.85 1.45 11.18
CA ASN A 157 -0.47 0.78 12.40
C ASN A 157 -0.84 1.58 13.65
N GLY A 158 -1.61 0.92 14.56
CA GLY A 158 -2.00 1.49 15.84
C GLY A 158 -3.11 2.56 15.76
N LEU A 159 -3.68 2.79 14.58
CA LEU A 159 -4.90 3.56 14.44
C LEU A 159 -6.12 2.66 14.79
N ASP A 160 -7.12 3.27 15.39
CA ASP A 160 -8.43 2.66 15.56
C ASP A 160 -9.22 2.63 14.22
N PRO A 161 -10.33 1.90 14.11
CA PRO A 161 -11.09 1.82 12.86
C PRO A 161 -11.54 3.18 12.30
N ALA A 162 -11.79 4.17 13.16
CA ALA A 162 -12.14 5.53 12.74
C ALA A 162 -10.91 6.27 12.18
N GLY A 163 -9.75 6.09 12.83
CA GLY A 163 -8.46 6.62 12.38
C GLY A 163 -8.02 6.02 11.05
N ILE A 164 -8.25 4.72 10.83
CA ILE A 164 -7.94 4.06 9.56
C ILE A 164 -8.79 4.66 8.43
N ARG A 165 -10.11 4.82 8.64
CA ARG A 165 -10.99 5.48 7.65
C ARG A 165 -10.55 6.89 7.34
N TRP A 166 -10.29 7.71 8.37
CA TRP A 166 -9.77 9.07 8.22
C TRP A 166 -8.48 9.09 7.37
N MET A 167 -7.52 8.20 7.66
CA MET A 167 -6.27 8.10 6.92
C MET A 167 -6.52 7.74 5.45
N ARG A 168 -7.41 6.78 5.17
CA ARG A 168 -7.78 6.40 3.79
C ARG A 168 -8.35 7.58 3.02
N ASP A 169 -9.33 8.29 3.62
CA ASP A 169 -9.95 9.46 2.99
C ASP A 169 -8.93 10.57 2.73
N LEU A 170 -8.01 10.79 3.67
CA LEU A 170 -6.91 11.74 3.54
C LEU A 170 -6.00 11.40 2.34
N LEU A 171 -5.54 10.15 2.27
CA LEU A 171 -4.62 9.70 1.20
C LEU A 171 -5.33 9.64 -0.16
N ARG A 172 -6.61 9.22 -0.21
CA ARG A 172 -7.38 9.24 -1.44
C ARG A 172 -7.54 10.68 -1.95
N GLY A 173 -8.01 11.58 -1.10
CA GLY A 173 -8.15 13.00 -1.45
C GLY A 173 -6.81 13.66 -1.81
N TYR A 174 -5.70 13.18 -1.28
CA TYR A 174 -4.36 13.65 -1.65
C TYR A 174 -3.99 13.20 -3.09
N ALA A 175 -4.23 11.93 -3.43
CA ALA A 175 -4.00 11.41 -4.78
C ALA A 175 -4.93 12.06 -5.81
N ASP A 176 -6.21 12.27 -5.49
CA ASP A 176 -7.20 12.91 -6.36
C ASP A 176 -6.82 14.37 -6.72
N ARG A 177 -6.03 15.03 -5.88
CA ARG A 177 -5.46 16.36 -6.18
C ARG A 177 -4.15 16.31 -6.97
N GLY A 178 -3.76 15.12 -7.46
CA GLY A 178 -2.57 14.91 -8.27
C GLY A 178 -1.33 14.53 -7.46
N GLY A 179 -1.45 14.25 -6.15
CA GLY A 179 -0.35 13.75 -5.33
C GLY A 179 0.04 12.31 -5.69
N THR A 180 1.30 11.95 -5.49
CA THR A 180 1.77 10.56 -5.62
C THR A 180 1.84 9.94 -4.23
N VAL A 181 1.22 8.77 -4.03
CA VAL A 181 1.28 8.05 -2.76
C VAL A 181 1.91 6.67 -2.97
N LEU A 182 2.97 6.38 -2.24
CA LEU A 182 3.54 5.05 -2.09
C LEU A 182 3.39 4.65 -0.62
N LEU A 183 2.62 3.61 -0.34
CA LEU A 183 2.47 3.13 1.04
C LEU A 183 2.70 1.63 1.14
N SER A 184 3.41 1.21 2.18
CA SER A 184 3.47 -0.20 2.56
C SER A 184 2.36 -0.54 3.54
N SER A 185 1.89 -1.77 3.50
CA SER A 185 1.02 -2.33 4.54
C SER A 185 1.11 -3.84 4.57
N HIS A 186 0.84 -4.41 5.75
CA HIS A 186 0.52 -5.81 5.93
C HIS A 186 -1.01 -6.02 6.10
N LEU A 187 -1.78 -4.95 6.23
CA LEU A 187 -3.25 -4.98 6.32
C LEU A 187 -3.82 -4.91 4.90
N LEU A 188 -3.91 -6.07 4.25
CA LEU A 188 -4.28 -6.18 2.83
C LEU A 188 -5.65 -5.57 2.54
N HIS A 189 -6.63 -5.78 3.42
CA HIS A 189 -7.96 -5.19 3.28
C HIS A 189 -7.94 -3.64 3.22
N GLU A 190 -7.03 -3.00 3.95
CA GLU A 190 -6.91 -1.53 3.91
C GLU A 190 -6.36 -1.05 2.57
N ILE A 191 -5.38 -1.78 2.03
CA ILE A 191 -4.82 -1.51 0.71
C ILE A 191 -5.84 -1.75 -0.39
N GLU A 192 -6.62 -2.83 -0.29
CA GLU A 192 -7.67 -3.16 -1.26
C GLU A 192 -8.68 -2.03 -1.44
N VAL A 193 -8.99 -1.31 -0.36
CA VAL A 193 -9.94 -0.19 -0.41
C VAL A 193 -9.33 1.07 -1.04
N ILE A 194 -8.05 1.36 -0.80
CA ILE A 194 -7.45 2.66 -1.16
C ILE A 194 -6.55 2.62 -2.40
N ALA A 195 -5.87 1.49 -2.68
CA ALA A 195 -4.87 1.43 -3.75
C ALA A 195 -5.50 1.38 -5.14
N ASP A 196 -4.87 2.08 -6.07
CA ASP A 196 -5.12 1.99 -7.51
C ASP A 196 -4.19 0.96 -8.16
N ASP A 197 -2.92 0.95 -7.71
CA ASP A 197 -1.87 0.07 -8.19
C ASP A 197 -1.28 -0.72 -7.03
N LEU A 198 -0.81 -1.92 -7.34
CA LEU A 198 -0.16 -2.81 -6.38
C LEU A 198 1.22 -3.22 -6.89
N VAL A 199 2.16 -3.28 -5.98
CA VAL A 199 3.49 -3.85 -6.17
C VAL A 199 3.72 -4.84 -5.04
N VAL A 200 3.84 -6.12 -5.38
CA VAL A 200 4.03 -7.21 -4.40
C VAL A 200 5.48 -7.66 -4.44
N ILE A 201 6.13 -7.63 -3.27
CA ILE A 201 7.52 -8.06 -3.10
C ILE A 201 7.60 -9.31 -2.23
N GLY A 202 8.36 -10.31 -2.67
CA GLY A 202 8.68 -11.54 -1.93
C GLY A 202 10.16 -11.86 -2.03
N ASN A 203 10.81 -12.21 -0.91
CA ASN A 203 12.25 -12.51 -0.85
C ASN A 203 13.17 -11.49 -1.57
N GLY A 204 12.84 -10.21 -1.47
CA GLY A 204 13.60 -9.13 -2.09
C GLY A 204 13.33 -8.87 -3.56
N ARG A 205 12.41 -9.60 -4.21
CA ARG A 205 12.08 -9.46 -5.64
C ARG A 205 10.61 -9.10 -5.83
N ILE A 206 10.29 -8.39 -6.91
CA ILE A 206 8.89 -8.18 -7.31
C ILE A 206 8.33 -9.51 -7.81
N VAL A 207 7.22 -9.94 -7.20
CA VAL A 207 6.50 -11.15 -7.58
C VAL A 207 5.25 -10.84 -8.41
N ALA A 208 4.65 -9.66 -8.23
CA ALA A 208 3.57 -9.15 -9.08
C ALA A 208 3.52 -7.62 -9.02
N GLN A 209 3.09 -6.98 -10.09
CA GLN A 209 2.77 -5.56 -10.13
C GLN A 209 1.77 -5.25 -11.24
N GLY A 210 0.89 -4.28 -11.02
CA GLY A 210 -0.13 -3.85 -11.97
C GLY A 210 -1.22 -3.04 -11.28
N THR A 211 -2.27 -2.73 -12.02
CA THR A 211 -3.47 -2.16 -11.41
C THR A 211 -4.14 -3.20 -10.49
N LYS A 212 -4.80 -2.71 -9.46
CA LYS A 212 -5.56 -3.59 -8.55
C LYS A 212 -6.56 -4.47 -9.32
N SER A 213 -7.26 -3.88 -10.29
CA SER A 213 -8.24 -4.60 -11.11
C SER A 213 -7.61 -5.71 -11.96
N GLU A 214 -6.44 -5.47 -12.56
CA GLU A 214 -5.72 -6.48 -13.35
C GLU A 214 -5.27 -7.65 -12.46
N LEU A 215 -4.69 -7.35 -11.30
CA LEU A 215 -4.17 -8.38 -10.40
C LEU A 215 -5.29 -9.21 -9.75
N LEU A 216 -6.41 -8.58 -9.40
CA LEU A 216 -7.56 -9.30 -8.84
C LEU A 216 -8.35 -10.06 -9.91
N ALA A 217 -8.37 -9.61 -11.16
CA ALA A 217 -9.01 -10.35 -12.25
C ALA A 217 -8.28 -11.66 -12.58
N SER A 218 -6.97 -11.77 -12.28
CA SER A 218 -6.19 -12.99 -12.51
C SER A 218 -6.55 -14.16 -11.58
N VAL A 219 -7.33 -13.94 -10.54
CA VAL A 219 -7.72 -14.96 -9.56
C VAL A 219 -9.01 -15.71 -9.97
N GLY A 220 -9.65 -15.30 -11.08
CA GLY A 220 -10.83 -15.96 -11.61
C GLY A 220 -12.16 -15.49 -11.00
N THR A 221 -13.22 -16.23 -11.27
CA THR A 221 -14.60 -15.94 -10.88
C THR A 221 -15.24 -17.15 -10.20
N VAL A 222 -15.91 -16.93 -9.09
CA VAL A 222 -16.88 -17.89 -8.52
C VAL A 222 -18.28 -17.44 -8.89
N VAL A 223 -19.02 -18.35 -9.46
CA VAL A 223 -20.41 -18.13 -9.87
C VAL A 223 -21.31 -19.27 -9.40
N ARG A 224 -22.49 -18.92 -8.93
CA ARG A 224 -23.58 -19.87 -8.63
C ARG A 224 -24.85 -19.45 -9.35
N SER A 225 -25.58 -20.45 -9.78
CA SER A 225 -26.91 -20.22 -10.32
C SER A 225 -27.93 -21.11 -9.60
N ARG A 226 -29.21 -20.94 -9.92
CA ARG A 226 -30.22 -21.91 -9.47
C ARG A 226 -30.05 -23.29 -10.11
N ASP A 227 -29.34 -23.34 -11.24
CA ASP A 227 -28.97 -24.58 -11.96
C ASP A 227 -27.49 -24.48 -12.38
N ASP A 228 -26.59 -24.92 -11.48
CA ASP A 228 -25.15 -24.90 -11.72
C ASP A 228 -24.73 -25.85 -12.86
N VAL A 229 -25.54 -26.90 -13.14
CA VAL A 229 -25.26 -27.82 -14.25
C VAL A 229 -25.52 -27.16 -15.60
N ALA A 230 -26.63 -26.42 -15.71
CA ALA A 230 -26.93 -25.64 -16.91
C ALA A 230 -25.91 -24.50 -17.10
N LEU A 231 -25.47 -23.87 -16.00
CA LEU A 231 -24.42 -22.85 -16.04
C LEU A 231 -23.09 -23.42 -16.55
N GLY A 232 -22.66 -24.56 -16.04
CA GLY A 232 -21.42 -25.20 -16.51
C GLY A 232 -21.47 -25.52 -18.01
N ARG A 233 -22.63 -26.01 -18.52
CA ARG A 233 -22.80 -26.23 -19.96
C ARG A 233 -22.74 -24.94 -20.77
N ALA A 234 -23.30 -23.84 -20.25
CA ALA A 234 -23.28 -22.56 -20.93
C ALA A 234 -21.84 -21.99 -20.99
N LEU A 235 -21.08 -22.11 -19.91
CA LEU A 235 -19.67 -21.73 -19.87
C LEU A 235 -18.84 -22.56 -20.85
N GLN A 236 -19.03 -23.87 -20.87
CA GLN A 236 -18.35 -24.76 -21.81
C GLN A 236 -18.70 -24.46 -23.26
N ALA A 237 -19.96 -24.13 -23.56
CA ALA A 237 -20.39 -23.74 -24.92
C ALA A 237 -19.80 -22.39 -25.34
N ALA A 238 -19.41 -21.54 -24.40
CA ALA A 238 -18.73 -20.26 -24.61
C ALA A 238 -17.19 -20.38 -24.59
N ASP A 239 -16.66 -21.61 -24.60
CA ASP A 239 -15.21 -21.92 -24.54
C ASP A 239 -14.53 -21.35 -23.28
N ILE A 240 -15.24 -21.41 -22.17
CA ILE A 240 -14.76 -21.00 -20.85
C ILE A 240 -14.49 -22.24 -20.00
N ASP A 241 -13.20 -22.45 -19.69
CA ASP A 241 -12.78 -23.51 -18.78
C ASP A 241 -13.30 -23.24 -17.37
N HIS A 242 -13.78 -24.27 -16.71
CA HIS A 242 -14.33 -24.15 -15.38
C HIS A 242 -14.19 -25.43 -14.56
N THR A 243 -14.24 -25.30 -13.24
CA THR A 243 -14.24 -26.40 -12.28
C THR A 243 -15.43 -26.28 -11.33
N VAL A 244 -16.03 -27.41 -10.97
CA VAL A 244 -17.11 -27.46 -9.98
C VAL A 244 -16.48 -27.53 -8.59
N ARG A 245 -16.89 -26.65 -7.70
CA ARG A 245 -16.37 -26.58 -6.33
C ARG A 245 -17.02 -27.63 -5.41
N PRO A 246 -16.28 -28.11 -4.40
CA PRO A 246 -16.82 -29.08 -3.42
C PRO A 246 -17.99 -28.53 -2.60
N ASP A 247 -18.02 -27.22 -2.36
CA ASP A 247 -19.06 -26.51 -1.60
C ASP A 247 -20.22 -26.00 -2.47
N GLY A 248 -20.24 -26.39 -3.75
CA GLY A 248 -21.18 -25.95 -4.77
C GLY A 248 -20.71 -24.68 -5.48
N GLY A 249 -21.31 -24.40 -6.65
CA GLY A 249 -20.90 -23.33 -7.55
C GLY A 249 -19.77 -23.73 -8.49
N ILE A 250 -19.41 -22.81 -9.34
CA ILE A 250 -18.42 -22.99 -10.42
C ILE A 250 -17.29 -21.97 -10.24
N HIS A 251 -16.07 -22.42 -10.38
CA HIS A 251 -14.88 -21.59 -10.49
C HIS A 251 -14.38 -21.57 -11.94
N THR A 252 -13.97 -20.41 -12.44
CA THR A 252 -13.39 -20.21 -13.77
C THR A 252 -12.40 -19.05 -13.75
N ASP A 253 -11.38 -19.08 -14.61
CA ASP A 253 -10.41 -17.99 -14.78
C ASP A 253 -10.98 -16.79 -15.58
N ALA A 254 -12.18 -16.95 -16.16
CA ALA A 254 -12.85 -15.86 -16.87
C ALA A 254 -13.32 -14.76 -15.90
N GLY A 255 -13.24 -13.50 -16.34
CA GLY A 255 -13.71 -12.36 -15.56
C GLY A 255 -15.22 -12.36 -15.32
N THR A 256 -15.65 -11.73 -14.22
CA THR A 256 -17.07 -11.65 -13.81
C THR A 256 -17.97 -11.12 -14.91
N ASP A 257 -17.55 -10.11 -15.67
CA ASP A 257 -18.33 -9.53 -16.77
C ASP A 257 -18.63 -10.57 -17.83
N ARG A 258 -17.61 -11.33 -18.27
CA ARG A 258 -17.75 -12.37 -19.27
C ARG A 258 -18.64 -13.52 -18.82
N VAL A 259 -18.50 -13.93 -17.57
CA VAL A 259 -19.34 -14.96 -16.95
C VAL A 259 -20.80 -14.50 -16.85
N GLY A 260 -21.00 -13.24 -16.45
CA GLY A 260 -22.32 -12.61 -16.38
C GLY A 260 -23.02 -12.53 -17.74
N GLU A 261 -22.30 -12.16 -18.81
CA GLU A 261 -22.82 -12.14 -20.18
C GLU A 261 -23.27 -13.53 -20.66
N VAL A 262 -22.45 -14.56 -20.39
CA VAL A 262 -22.78 -15.94 -20.75
C VAL A 262 -24.02 -16.43 -20.00
N ALA A 263 -24.11 -16.17 -18.70
CA ALA A 263 -25.27 -16.53 -17.91
C ALA A 263 -26.54 -15.84 -18.37
N LEU A 264 -26.45 -14.53 -18.70
CA LEU A 264 -27.55 -13.73 -19.23
C LEU A 264 -28.02 -14.28 -20.59
N ALA A 265 -27.09 -14.57 -21.50
CA ALA A 265 -27.41 -15.13 -22.82
C ALA A 265 -28.06 -16.51 -22.75
N ALA A 266 -27.72 -17.30 -21.73
CA ALA A 266 -28.31 -18.60 -21.43
C ALA A 266 -29.64 -18.48 -20.64
N GLY A 267 -30.08 -17.30 -20.26
CA GLY A 267 -31.30 -17.07 -19.46
C GLY A 267 -31.23 -17.60 -18.03
N LEU A 268 -30.01 -17.71 -17.48
CA LEU A 268 -29.79 -18.26 -16.15
C LEU A 268 -29.83 -17.18 -15.06
N VAL A 269 -30.47 -17.52 -13.94
CA VAL A 269 -30.50 -16.64 -12.77
C VAL A 269 -29.32 -16.94 -11.88
N LEU A 270 -28.39 -15.99 -11.80
CA LEU A 270 -27.27 -16.09 -10.89
C LEU A 270 -27.72 -15.79 -9.45
N THR A 271 -27.26 -16.58 -8.51
CA THR A 271 -27.43 -16.39 -7.06
C THR A 271 -26.17 -15.81 -6.42
N GLU A 272 -25.03 -15.99 -7.09
CA GLU A 272 -23.74 -15.43 -6.70
C GLU A 272 -22.90 -15.21 -7.96
N LEU A 273 -22.25 -14.07 -8.03
CA LEU A 273 -21.25 -13.75 -9.05
C LEU A 273 -20.23 -12.84 -8.40
N ARG A 274 -19.05 -13.34 -8.16
CA ARG A 274 -17.97 -12.60 -7.54
C ARG A 274 -16.62 -13.10 -8.05
N HIS A 275 -15.58 -12.30 -7.82
CA HIS A 275 -14.24 -12.83 -8.01
C HIS A 275 -14.04 -14.08 -7.14
N ALA A 276 -13.25 -15.02 -7.63
CA ALA A 276 -13.03 -16.32 -6.99
C ALA A 276 -12.61 -16.12 -5.53
N ASP A 277 -13.31 -16.83 -4.73
CA ASP A 277 -13.42 -16.81 -3.33
C ASP A 277 -12.47 -16.09 -2.48
N GLY A 278 -13.06 -15.12 -1.82
CA GLY A 278 -12.34 -14.58 -0.73
C GLY A 278 -10.97 -14.16 -1.20
N ALA A 279 -10.67 -14.46 -2.41
CA ALA A 279 -9.53 -14.03 -3.14
C ALA A 279 -9.61 -12.52 -3.40
N GLY A 280 -9.91 -11.82 -2.34
CA GLY A 280 -9.47 -10.47 -2.16
C GLY A 280 -7.94 -10.47 -2.27
N LEU A 281 -7.38 -9.32 -2.12
CA LEU A 281 -5.94 -9.12 -2.12
C LEU A 281 -5.18 -10.13 -1.21
N GLU A 282 -5.84 -10.69 -0.20
CA GLU A 282 -5.24 -11.59 0.79
C GLU A 282 -4.89 -12.96 0.19
N GLU A 283 -5.78 -13.59 -0.56
CA GLU A 283 -5.51 -14.91 -1.14
C GLU A 283 -4.53 -14.82 -2.30
N MET A 284 -4.70 -13.83 -3.19
CA MET A 284 -3.68 -13.51 -4.20
C MET A 284 -2.30 -13.31 -3.56
N PHE A 285 -2.25 -12.54 -2.46
CA PHE A 285 -1.01 -12.29 -1.74
C PHE A 285 -0.41 -13.58 -1.15
N LEU A 286 -1.23 -14.45 -0.55
CA LEU A 286 -0.80 -15.73 0.00
C LEU A 286 -0.26 -16.66 -1.09
N GLU A 287 -0.94 -16.76 -2.23
CA GLU A 287 -0.48 -17.55 -3.38
C GLU A 287 0.85 -17.02 -3.91
N LEU A 288 0.95 -15.73 -4.18
CA LEU A 288 2.16 -15.11 -4.72
C LEU A 288 3.35 -15.15 -3.75
N THR A 289 3.09 -15.26 -2.45
CA THR A 289 4.13 -15.29 -1.43
C THR A 289 4.32 -16.65 -0.77
N ALA A 290 3.58 -17.71 -1.16
CA ALA A 290 3.66 -19.04 -0.57
C ALA A 290 5.10 -19.60 -0.57
N ASP A 291 5.79 -19.49 -1.70
CA ASP A 291 7.17 -19.95 -1.86
C ASP A 291 8.20 -18.96 -1.29
N THR A 292 7.75 -17.77 -0.86
CA THR A 292 8.62 -16.67 -0.40
C THR A 292 8.48 -16.37 1.08
N GLN A 293 7.55 -17.02 1.78
CA GLN A 293 7.45 -16.93 3.23
C GLN A 293 8.62 -17.72 3.83
N ARG A 294 9.51 -17.02 4.55
CA ARG A 294 10.48 -17.72 5.39
C ARG A 294 9.69 -18.39 6.52
N GLU A 295 9.68 -19.70 6.54
CA GLU A 295 9.29 -20.45 7.73
C GLU A 295 10.10 -19.89 8.91
N GLY A 296 9.38 -19.38 9.91
CA GLY A 296 10.02 -18.86 11.10
C GLY A 296 10.78 -20.02 11.76
N VAL A 297 12.10 -20.01 11.59
CA VAL A 297 12.96 -20.82 12.44
C VAL A 297 12.81 -20.22 13.82
N ALA A 298 12.00 -20.90 14.63
CA ALA A 298 11.94 -20.65 16.07
C ALA A 298 13.35 -20.85 16.62
N ALA A 299 13.94 -19.76 17.12
CA ALA A 299 15.14 -19.80 17.93
C ALA A 299 14.75 -19.83 19.40
#